data_22ea7c0bc9faeda6ae721d199cf96989
#
_entry.id   22ea7c0bc9faeda6ae721d199cf96989
#
_cell.length_a   1.000
_cell.length_b   1.000
_cell.length_c   1.000
_cell.angle_alpha   90.00
_cell.angle_beta   90.00
_cell.angle_gamma   90.00
#
_symmetry.space_group_name_H-M   'P 1'
#
loop_
_entity.id
_entity.type
_entity.pdbx_description
1 polymer ?
#
loop_
_entity_poly.entity_id
_entity_poly.type
_entity_poly.pdbx_seq_one_letter_code
_entity_poly.pdbx_strand_id
1 'polypeptide(L)'
;MSDTIRADSLEIVLSKTLSDYGDAITAGVAAQVEKAGKVALKTVKDKSPKKTGAYRKSWKLQTERQLINDDVASVTVYNKDRGYLTHLLENGHQKAGGGRVAAIPHIKPAEEEARRYLEEHIRQVIEEAGR
;
A
#
# COMPACT_ATOMS: atom_id res chain seq x y z
N MET A 1 12.80 15.16 -5.31
CA MET A 1 12.14 13.89 -5.08
C MET A 1 10.64 14.11 -5.11
N SER A 2 9.99 13.33 -5.90
CA SER A 2 8.56 13.50 -6.05
C SER A 2 7.84 12.73 -4.95
N ASP A 3 7.21 13.46 -4.06
CA ASP A 3 6.34 12.87 -3.07
C ASP A 3 4.91 12.79 -3.58
N THR A 4 4.77 13.02 -4.88
CA THR A 4 3.46 13.03 -5.49
C THR A 4 2.94 11.61 -5.57
N ILE A 5 1.96 11.30 -4.76
CA ILE A 5 1.21 10.06 -4.90
C ILE A 5 0.41 10.22 -6.18
N ARG A 6 0.71 9.40 -7.16
CA ARG A 6 -0.08 9.41 -8.39
C ARG A 6 -1.50 8.99 -8.05
N ALA A 7 -2.46 9.54 -8.78
CA ALA A 7 -3.86 9.18 -8.58
C ALA A 7 -4.11 7.69 -8.79
N ASP A 8 -3.22 7.01 -9.51
CA ASP A 8 -3.32 5.60 -9.86
C ASP A 8 -2.48 4.67 -8.99
N SER A 9 -1.83 5.22 -7.96
CA SER A 9 -0.99 4.39 -7.09
C SER A 9 -1.22 4.72 -5.63
N LEU A 10 -1.11 3.70 -4.80
CA LEU A 10 -1.05 3.82 -3.37
C LEU A 10 0.38 3.45 -2.98
N GLU A 11 1.14 4.43 -2.54
CA GLU A 11 2.50 4.20 -2.12
C GLU A 11 2.58 4.18 -0.61
N ILE A 12 2.91 3.03 -0.04
CA ILE A 12 3.20 2.92 1.37
C ILE A 12 4.70 3.08 1.50
N VAL A 13 5.12 4.32 1.70
CA VAL A 13 6.53 4.63 1.89
C VAL A 13 6.85 4.54 3.36
N LEU A 14 7.62 3.54 3.70
CA LEU A 14 8.27 3.47 4.99
C LEU A 14 9.76 3.72 4.79
N SER A 15 10.05 4.82 4.18
CA SER A 15 11.41 5.31 4.04
C SER A 15 11.90 5.94 5.33
N LYS A 16 11.28 5.61 6.43
CA LYS A 16 11.62 6.29 7.63
C LYS A 16 12.88 5.71 8.24
N THR A 17 13.87 6.51 8.33
CA THR A 17 14.95 6.46 9.32
C THR A 17 15.11 5.11 10.00
N LEU A 18 15.06 4.04 9.16
CA LEU A 18 15.46 2.72 9.62
C LEU A 18 16.87 2.80 10.19
N SER A 19 17.65 3.76 9.70
CA SER A 19 18.99 4.01 10.20
C SER A 19 19.03 4.43 11.67
N ASP A 20 17.92 4.90 12.21
CA ASP A 20 17.83 5.28 13.64
C ASP A 20 17.70 4.07 14.56
N TYR A 21 17.46 2.91 13.99
CA TYR A 21 17.32 1.68 14.74
C TYR A 21 18.57 0.81 14.55
N GLY A 22 18.83 -0.09 15.47
CA GLY A 22 19.91 -1.07 15.30
C GLY A 22 19.60 -2.04 14.16
N ASP A 23 20.61 -2.77 13.70
CA ASP A 23 20.47 -3.65 12.53
C ASP A 23 19.36 -4.70 12.69
N ALA A 24 19.22 -5.27 13.86
CA ALA A 24 18.19 -6.29 14.10
C ALA A 24 16.78 -5.69 13.99
N ILE A 25 16.58 -4.48 14.53
CA ILE A 25 15.30 -3.80 14.45
C ILE A 25 15.03 -3.39 13.01
N THR A 26 16.04 -2.88 12.32
CA THR A 26 15.91 -2.46 10.93
C THR A 26 15.45 -3.61 10.04
N ALA A 27 16.09 -4.78 10.16
CA ALA A 27 15.70 -5.96 9.39
C ALA A 27 14.27 -6.41 9.74
N GLY A 28 13.92 -6.40 11.02
CA GLY A 28 12.58 -6.77 11.46
C GLY A 28 11.51 -5.83 10.95
N VAL A 29 11.79 -4.51 10.98
CA VAL A 29 10.85 -3.51 10.46
C VAL A 29 10.71 -3.65 8.95
N ALA A 30 11.81 -3.85 8.22
CA ALA A 30 11.77 -4.05 6.77
C ALA A 30 10.90 -5.25 6.39
N ALA A 31 10.98 -6.34 7.13
CA ALA A 31 10.13 -7.51 6.91
C ALA A 31 8.65 -7.18 7.12
N GLN A 32 8.33 -6.36 8.12
CA GLN A 32 6.95 -5.98 8.37
C GLN A 32 6.40 -5.01 7.31
N VAL A 33 7.26 -4.16 6.75
CA VAL A 33 6.88 -3.29 5.63
C VAL A 33 6.44 -4.13 4.44
N GLU A 34 7.20 -5.16 4.11
CA GLU A 34 6.85 -6.06 3.01
C GLU A 34 5.51 -6.75 3.26
N LYS A 35 5.31 -7.24 4.49
CA LYS A 35 4.05 -7.90 4.85
C LYS A 35 2.86 -6.93 4.83
N ALA A 36 3.07 -5.70 5.27
CA ALA A 36 2.03 -4.67 5.22
C ALA A 36 1.63 -4.37 3.78
N GLY A 37 2.60 -4.36 2.86
CA GLY A 37 2.32 -4.20 1.44
C GLY A 37 1.43 -5.32 0.91
N LYS A 38 1.67 -6.55 1.33
CA LYS A 38 0.84 -7.69 0.95
C LYS A 38 -0.58 -7.58 1.52
N VAL A 39 -0.71 -7.08 2.74
CA VAL A 39 -2.03 -6.80 3.34
C VAL A 39 -2.76 -5.75 2.50
N ALA A 40 -2.09 -4.67 2.12
CA ALA A 40 -2.69 -3.63 1.29
C ALA A 40 -3.13 -4.19 -0.06
N LEU A 41 -2.30 -5.01 -0.70
CA LEU A 41 -2.62 -5.62 -1.99
C LEU A 41 -3.86 -6.49 -1.89
N LYS A 42 -3.91 -7.35 -0.89
CA LYS A 42 -5.07 -8.22 -0.69
C LYS A 42 -6.33 -7.41 -0.44
N THR A 43 -6.26 -6.42 0.44
CA THR A 43 -7.42 -5.61 0.81
C THR A 43 -7.93 -4.81 -0.38
N VAL A 44 -7.03 -4.17 -1.15
CA VAL A 44 -7.46 -3.37 -2.30
C VAL A 44 -8.09 -4.25 -3.37
N LYS A 45 -7.59 -5.47 -3.55
CA LYS A 45 -8.21 -6.42 -4.48
C LYS A 45 -9.60 -6.83 -3.99
N ASP A 46 -9.71 -7.19 -2.72
CA ASP A 46 -10.98 -7.66 -2.15
C ASP A 46 -12.06 -6.59 -2.17
N LYS A 47 -11.68 -5.33 -2.00
CA LYS A 47 -12.59 -4.20 -1.97
C LYS A 47 -12.82 -3.56 -3.33
N SER A 48 -12.06 -3.93 -4.36
CA SER A 48 -12.21 -3.38 -5.69
C SER A 48 -13.51 -3.85 -6.34
N PRO A 49 -14.11 -3.01 -7.21
CA PRO A 49 -15.28 -3.43 -7.99
C PRO A 49 -14.99 -4.70 -8.79
N LYS A 50 -15.95 -5.60 -8.83
CA LYS A 50 -15.78 -6.94 -9.41
C LYS A 50 -16.45 -7.09 -10.77
N LYS A 51 -16.94 -6.04 -11.37
CA LYS A 51 -17.80 -6.10 -12.53
C LYS A 51 -17.23 -6.93 -13.69
N THR A 52 -15.96 -6.70 -14.05
CA THR A 52 -15.30 -7.50 -15.10
C THR A 52 -14.13 -8.31 -14.57
N GLY A 53 -13.66 -7.99 -13.38
CA GLY A 53 -12.46 -8.59 -12.81
C GLY A 53 -11.16 -7.99 -13.33
N ALA A 54 -11.18 -7.27 -14.45
CA ALA A 54 -9.96 -6.72 -15.05
C ALA A 54 -9.28 -5.68 -14.15
N TYR A 55 -10.07 -4.77 -13.59
CA TYR A 55 -9.54 -3.76 -12.69
C TYR A 55 -8.92 -4.40 -11.45
N ARG A 56 -9.64 -5.33 -10.84
CA ARG A 56 -9.18 -6.04 -9.64
C ARG A 56 -7.88 -6.78 -9.87
N LYS A 57 -7.76 -7.46 -11.02
CA LYS A 57 -6.57 -8.24 -11.36
C LYS A 57 -5.37 -7.37 -11.68
N SER A 58 -5.59 -6.11 -12.02
CA SER A 58 -4.52 -5.19 -12.39
C SER A 58 -3.71 -4.66 -11.21
N TRP A 59 -4.16 -4.87 -9.98
CA TRP A 59 -3.42 -4.45 -8.80
C TRP A 59 -2.14 -5.27 -8.65
N LYS A 60 -1.03 -4.56 -8.47
CA LYS A 60 0.31 -5.15 -8.36
C LYS A 60 1.06 -4.54 -7.20
N LEU A 61 2.06 -5.26 -6.74
CA LEU A 61 2.97 -4.84 -5.68
C LEU A 61 4.37 -4.67 -6.27
N GLN A 62 4.98 -3.54 -5.99
CA GLN A 62 6.38 -3.30 -6.33
C GLN A 62 7.15 -3.06 -5.05
N THR A 63 8.29 -3.72 -4.92
CA THR A 63 9.16 -3.64 -3.75
C THR A 63 10.48 -3.01 -4.15
N GLU A 64 10.93 -2.01 -3.39
CA GLU A 64 12.27 -1.46 -3.53
C GLU A 64 13.11 -1.93 -2.36
N ARG A 65 14.31 -2.41 -2.64
CA ARG A 65 15.24 -2.90 -1.65
C ARG A 65 16.47 -2.02 -1.56
N GLN A 66 17.08 -2.00 -0.38
CA GLN A 66 18.32 -1.27 -0.19
C GLN A 66 19.48 -2.02 -0.86
N LEU A 67 20.39 -1.27 -1.47
CA LEU A 67 21.51 -1.87 -2.19
C LEU A 67 22.49 -2.58 -1.27
N ILE A 68 22.63 -2.13 -0.03
CA ILE A 68 23.67 -2.61 0.87
C ILE A 68 23.28 -3.94 1.53
N ASN A 69 22.04 -4.06 2.01
CA ASN A 69 21.63 -5.20 2.82
C ASN A 69 20.42 -5.95 2.26
N ASP A 70 19.94 -5.55 1.10
CA ASP A 70 18.78 -6.16 0.42
C ASP A 70 17.48 -6.11 1.25
N ASP A 71 17.43 -5.32 2.31
CA ASP A 71 16.20 -5.13 3.08
C ASP A 71 15.20 -4.27 2.31
N VAL A 72 13.92 -4.53 2.52
CA VAL A 72 12.85 -3.75 1.89
C VAL A 72 12.89 -2.32 2.41
N ALA A 73 13.02 -1.35 1.51
CA ALA A 73 12.99 0.07 1.83
C ALA A 73 11.57 0.63 1.67
N SER A 74 10.86 0.18 0.66
CA SER A 74 9.48 0.63 0.41
C SER A 74 8.71 -0.39 -0.40
N VAL A 75 7.37 -0.32 -0.29
CA VAL A 75 6.47 -1.09 -1.15
C VAL A 75 5.44 -0.14 -1.74
N THR A 76 5.09 -0.38 -2.99
CA THR A 76 4.07 0.40 -3.69
C THR A 76 3.02 -0.56 -4.23
N VAL A 77 1.76 -0.30 -3.91
CA VAL A 77 0.63 -1.03 -4.49
C VAL A 77 0.00 -0.10 -5.52
N TYR A 78 -0.09 -0.58 -6.75
CA TYR A 78 -0.56 0.24 -7.86
C TYR A 78 -1.41 -0.58 -8.82
N ASN A 79 -2.23 0.09 -9.61
CA ASN A 79 -3.03 -0.56 -10.63
C ASN A 79 -2.33 -0.39 -11.97
N LYS A 80 -1.81 -1.49 -12.50
CA LYS A 80 -0.93 -1.48 -13.68
C LYS A 80 -1.67 -1.08 -14.95
N ASP A 81 -2.80 -1.70 -15.22
CA ASP A 81 -3.47 -1.58 -16.52
C ASP A 81 -4.64 -0.59 -16.50
N ARG A 82 -5.21 -0.32 -15.35
CA ARG A 82 -6.42 0.47 -15.21
C ARG A 82 -6.27 1.61 -14.20
N GLY A 83 -5.06 2.11 -14.04
CA GLY A 83 -4.76 3.16 -13.05
C GLY A 83 -5.62 4.39 -13.21
N TYR A 84 -6.00 4.72 -14.43
CA TYR A 84 -6.84 5.89 -14.71
C TYR A 84 -8.23 5.81 -14.09
N LEU A 85 -8.65 4.62 -13.64
CA LEU A 85 -9.95 4.45 -13.00
C LEU A 85 -9.88 4.58 -11.47
N THR A 86 -8.71 4.56 -10.88
CA THR A 86 -8.58 4.43 -9.42
C THR A 86 -9.32 5.51 -8.64
N HIS A 87 -9.05 6.78 -8.92
CA HIS A 87 -9.68 7.84 -8.15
C HIS A 87 -11.17 8.01 -8.47
N LEU A 88 -11.57 7.71 -9.71
CA LEU A 88 -12.99 7.75 -10.09
C LEU A 88 -13.79 6.71 -9.32
N LEU A 89 -13.24 5.50 -9.18
CA LEU A 89 -13.90 4.44 -8.44
C LEU A 89 -13.86 4.69 -6.94
N GLU A 90 -12.74 5.19 -6.44
CA GLU A 90 -12.56 5.46 -5.02
C GLU A 90 -13.51 6.52 -4.51
N ASN A 91 -13.66 7.61 -5.27
CA ASN A 91 -14.40 8.81 -4.84
C ASN A 91 -15.75 8.97 -5.49
N GLY A 92 -16.08 8.13 -6.48
CA GLY A 92 -17.25 8.33 -7.30
C GLY A 92 -17.02 9.45 -8.29
N HIS A 93 -17.94 9.65 -9.20
CA HIS A 93 -17.85 10.73 -10.20
C HIS A 93 -19.20 11.06 -10.78
N GLN A 94 -19.28 12.24 -11.40
CA GLN A 94 -20.48 12.71 -12.05
C GLN A 94 -20.58 12.11 -13.45
N LYS A 95 -21.75 11.62 -13.81
CA LYS A 95 -21.99 11.07 -15.16
C LYS A 95 -22.22 12.20 -16.17
N ALA A 96 -21.79 11.96 -17.42
CA ALA A 96 -21.96 12.91 -18.51
C ALA A 96 -23.43 13.23 -18.79
N GLY A 97 -24.33 12.27 -18.66
CA GLY A 97 -25.75 12.43 -18.91
C GLY A 97 -26.58 12.81 -17.70
N GLY A 98 -25.96 13.22 -16.62
CA GLY A 98 -26.62 13.52 -15.36
C GLY A 98 -26.55 12.37 -14.37
N GLY A 99 -26.69 12.70 -13.09
CA GLY A 99 -26.55 11.72 -12.02
C GLY A 99 -25.08 11.51 -11.63
N ARG A 100 -24.87 10.69 -10.60
CA ARG A 100 -23.56 10.44 -10.04
C ARG A 100 -23.32 8.95 -9.87
N VAL A 101 -22.11 8.50 -10.20
CA VAL A 101 -21.65 7.14 -9.86
C VAL A 101 -21.18 7.15 -8.42
N ALA A 102 -21.71 6.26 -7.60
CA ALA A 102 -21.37 6.16 -6.20
C ALA A 102 -19.91 5.74 -6.00
N ALA A 103 -19.30 6.25 -4.94
CA ALA A 103 -17.95 5.86 -4.56
C ALA A 103 -17.91 4.39 -4.11
N ILE A 104 -16.81 3.72 -4.44
CA ILE A 104 -16.53 2.37 -3.97
C ILE A 104 -15.14 2.42 -3.32
N PRO A 105 -15.05 2.80 -2.03
CA PRO A 105 -13.76 2.89 -1.36
C PRO A 105 -13.04 1.55 -1.33
N HIS A 106 -11.83 1.52 -1.81
CA HIS A 106 -10.99 0.31 -1.81
C HIS A 106 -9.54 0.64 -1.49
N ILE A 107 -9.08 1.85 -1.85
CA ILE A 107 -7.71 2.29 -1.53
C ILE A 107 -7.61 2.69 -0.06
N LYS A 108 -8.56 3.48 0.43
CA LYS A 108 -8.56 3.91 1.82
C LYS A 108 -8.63 2.74 2.80
N PRO A 109 -9.54 1.76 2.63
CA PRO A 109 -9.53 0.59 3.50
C PRO A 109 -8.22 -0.20 3.43
N ALA A 110 -7.61 -0.31 2.24
CA ALA A 110 -6.33 -0.99 2.08
C ALA A 110 -5.22 -0.30 2.86
N GLU A 111 -5.17 1.03 2.77
CA GLU A 111 -4.20 1.82 3.51
C GLU A 111 -4.40 1.68 5.02
N GLU A 112 -5.63 1.75 5.48
CA GLU A 112 -5.94 1.62 6.90
C GLU A 112 -5.56 0.25 7.45
N GLU A 113 -5.84 -0.81 6.74
CA GLU A 113 -5.48 -2.17 7.15
C GLU A 113 -3.96 -2.36 7.17
N ALA A 114 -3.27 -1.87 6.16
CA ALA A 114 -1.81 -1.96 6.11
C ALA A 114 -1.18 -1.18 7.25
N ARG A 115 -1.69 0.02 7.54
CA ARG A 115 -1.18 0.84 8.64
C ARG A 115 -1.39 0.16 9.97
N ARG A 116 -2.57 -0.39 10.21
CA ARG A 116 -2.89 -1.10 11.46
C ARG A 116 -1.97 -2.29 11.65
N TYR A 117 -1.80 -3.09 10.60
CA TYR A 117 -0.89 -4.23 10.61
C TYR A 117 0.52 -3.78 10.98
N LEU A 118 0.99 -2.74 10.32
CA LEU A 118 2.36 -2.27 10.48
C LEU A 118 2.63 -1.72 11.88
N GLU A 119 1.73 -0.90 12.40
CA GLU A 119 1.88 -0.34 13.75
C GLU A 119 1.97 -1.43 14.79
N GLU A 120 1.11 -2.42 14.72
CA GLU A 120 1.10 -3.53 15.66
C GLU A 120 2.40 -4.35 15.58
N HIS A 121 2.82 -4.68 14.37
CA HIS A 121 3.96 -5.56 14.18
C HIS A 121 5.29 -4.87 14.40
N ILE A 122 5.40 -3.57 14.11
CA ILE A 122 6.58 -2.80 14.48
C ILE A 122 6.75 -2.76 16.00
N ARG A 123 5.67 -2.58 16.73
CA ARG A 123 5.72 -2.61 18.18
C ARG A 123 6.30 -3.92 18.68
N GLN A 124 5.84 -5.05 18.13
CA GLN A 124 6.35 -6.37 18.50
C GLN A 124 7.85 -6.51 18.19
N VAL A 125 8.29 -6.03 17.03
CA VAL A 125 9.71 -6.08 16.66
C VAL A 125 10.55 -5.31 17.67
N ILE A 126 10.12 -4.13 18.08
CA ILE A 126 10.84 -3.31 19.04
C ILE A 126 10.88 -3.97 20.41
N GLU A 127 9.77 -4.51 20.86
CA GLU A 127 9.69 -5.21 22.15
C GLU A 127 10.62 -6.41 22.19
N GLU A 128 10.63 -7.23 21.14
CA GLU A 128 11.50 -8.40 21.07
C GLU A 128 12.98 -8.03 21.05
N ALA A 129 13.32 -6.96 20.36
CA ALA A 129 14.71 -6.49 20.30
C ALA A 129 15.19 -5.93 21.64
N GLY A 130 14.28 -5.48 22.49
CA GLY A 130 14.60 -4.94 23.80
C GLY A 130 14.80 -5.98 24.89
N ARG A 131 14.65 -7.25 24.58
CA ARG A 131 14.79 -8.34 25.56
C ARG A 131 16.22 -8.88 25.63
#